data_b0f79e2a0377bda6dd3e1970dfe3d113
#
_entry.id   b0f79e2a0377bda6dd3e1970dfe3d113
#
_cell.length_a   1.000
_cell.length_b   1.000
_cell.length_c   1.000
_cell.angle_alpha   90.00
_cell.angle_beta   90.00
_cell.angle_gamma   90.00
#
_symmetry.space_group_name_H-M   'P 1'
#
loop_
_entity.id
_entity.type
_entity.pdbx_description
1 polymer ?
#
loop_
_entity_poly.entity_id
_entity_poly.type
_entity_poly.pdbx_seq_one_letter_code
_entity_poly.pdbx_strand_id
1 'polypeptide(L)'
;QADNPRALPAEAVAAEARDFVSGLLEEVPPGTVVLVASPHPGREKAGLNQWLSPVVLFGWENGLLMSPTTKWPGIITNMDVAPTILKLLGAEPPSAMVGSPAAVSPAEPAEAQTAVLRLEERLIWLNTYRSPVLRALVGFQIGAYLAALTVMIAGIPFSERLIRFIQFLLVLALAVPACLLMMPLGT
;
A
#
# COMPACT_ATOMS: atom_id res chain seq x y z
N GLN A 1 27.68 2.63 -8.33
CA GLN A 1 26.46 3.39 -8.53
C GLN A 1 26.87 4.84 -8.72
N ALA A 2 26.92 5.30 -9.97
CA ALA A 2 27.39 6.64 -10.31
C ALA A 2 26.34 7.66 -9.80
N ASP A 3 26.73 8.41 -8.79
CA ASP A 3 26.05 9.63 -8.36
C ASP A 3 25.97 10.55 -9.58
N ASN A 4 24.78 10.84 -10.05
CA ASN A 4 24.58 11.79 -11.15
C ASN A 4 24.71 13.21 -10.57
N PRO A 5 25.80 13.93 -10.81
CA PRO A 5 26.04 15.25 -10.20
C PRO A 5 25.07 16.34 -10.68
N ARG A 6 24.10 15.98 -11.54
CA ARG A 6 23.04 16.86 -12.04
C ARG A 6 21.66 16.57 -11.44
N ALA A 7 21.54 15.63 -10.49
CA ALA A 7 20.28 15.38 -9.82
C ALA A 7 20.00 16.56 -8.88
N LEU A 8 18.95 17.33 -9.18
CA LEU A 8 18.45 18.36 -8.27
C LEU A 8 17.99 17.71 -6.96
N PRO A 9 18.17 18.37 -5.82
CA PRO A 9 17.59 17.92 -4.55
C PRO A 9 16.08 17.72 -4.69
N ALA A 10 15.53 16.69 -4.04
CA ALA A 10 14.11 16.38 -4.14
C ALA A 10 13.20 17.57 -3.78
N GLU A 11 13.62 18.40 -2.84
CA GLU A 11 12.92 19.63 -2.46
C GLU A 11 12.89 20.67 -3.59
N ALA A 12 13.98 20.83 -4.34
CA ALA A 12 14.04 21.74 -5.48
C ALA A 12 13.14 21.28 -6.61
N VAL A 13 13.13 19.97 -6.90
CA VAL A 13 12.22 19.38 -7.91
C VAL A 13 10.75 19.54 -7.49
N ALA A 14 10.44 19.36 -6.21
CA ALA A 14 9.09 19.54 -5.69
C ALA A 14 8.63 20.99 -5.75
N ALA A 15 9.53 21.94 -5.49
CA ALA A 15 9.25 23.37 -5.62
C ALA A 15 8.99 23.76 -7.08
N GLU A 16 9.83 23.34 -8.01
CA GLU A 16 9.66 23.59 -9.44
C GLU A 16 8.36 22.98 -9.98
N ALA A 17 8.03 21.75 -9.57
CA ALA A 17 6.77 21.10 -9.94
C ALA A 17 5.55 21.85 -9.40
N ARG A 18 5.64 22.37 -8.16
CA ARG A 18 4.57 23.18 -7.56
C ARG A 18 4.35 24.48 -8.33
N ASP A 19 5.44 25.20 -8.63
CA ASP A 19 5.38 26.47 -9.33
C ASP A 19 4.83 26.28 -10.75
N PHE A 20 5.25 25.22 -11.44
CA PHE A 20 4.70 24.85 -12.76
C PHE A 20 3.19 24.54 -12.69
N VAL A 21 2.75 23.69 -11.73
CA VAL A 21 1.33 23.35 -11.59
C VAL A 21 0.51 24.58 -11.21
N SER A 22 1.01 25.44 -10.33
CA SER A 22 0.33 26.67 -9.94
C SER A 22 0.15 27.62 -11.13
N GLY A 23 1.19 27.83 -11.93
CA GLY A 23 1.10 28.64 -13.15
C GLY A 23 0.13 28.04 -14.18
N LEU A 24 0.16 26.72 -14.34
CA LEU A 24 -0.81 26.04 -15.24
C LEU A 24 -2.26 26.26 -14.79
N LEU A 25 -2.53 26.15 -13.48
CA LEU A 25 -3.88 26.30 -12.94
C LEU A 25 -4.42 27.73 -13.09
N GLU A 26 -3.56 28.74 -13.18
CA GLU A 26 -3.95 30.13 -13.45
C GLU A 26 -4.30 30.35 -14.92
N GLU A 27 -3.72 29.59 -15.84
CA GLU A 27 -3.91 29.75 -17.29
C GLU A 27 -5.08 28.94 -17.87
N VAL A 28 -5.47 27.82 -17.19
CA VAL A 28 -6.54 26.96 -17.71
C VAL A 28 -7.93 27.59 -17.53
N PRO A 29 -8.84 27.44 -18.52
CA PRO A 29 -10.21 27.94 -18.42
C PRO A 29 -10.97 27.34 -17.22
N PRO A 30 -11.93 28.12 -16.62
CA PRO A 30 -12.81 27.58 -15.59
C PRO A 30 -13.55 26.32 -16.05
N GLY A 31 -13.65 25.31 -15.17
CA GLY A 31 -14.28 24.02 -15.50
C GLY A 31 -13.32 23.00 -16.16
N THR A 32 -12.06 23.36 -16.35
CA THR A 32 -11.04 22.38 -16.78
C THR A 32 -10.63 21.49 -15.63
N VAL A 33 -10.62 20.18 -15.86
CA VAL A 33 -10.06 19.20 -14.90
C VAL A 33 -8.59 18.97 -15.24
N VAL A 34 -7.71 19.19 -14.27
CA VAL A 34 -6.27 18.96 -14.41
C VAL A 34 -5.87 17.75 -13.58
N LEU A 35 -5.36 16.71 -14.22
CA LEU A 35 -4.82 15.52 -13.59
C LEU A 35 -3.30 15.63 -13.51
N VAL A 36 -2.79 15.63 -12.28
CA VAL A 36 -1.34 15.55 -12.01
C VAL A 36 -1.05 14.18 -11.43
N ALA A 37 -0.23 13.39 -12.11
CA ALA A 37 0.13 12.05 -11.67
C ALA A 37 1.61 11.78 -11.89
N SER A 38 2.24 11.14 -10.91
CA SER A 38 3.58 10.58 -11.09
C SER A 38 3.45 9.09 -11.41
N PRO A 39 3.95 8.63 -12.56
CA PRO A 39 3.80 7.23 -12.97
C PRO A 39 4.64 6.28 -12.10
N HIS A 40 5.68 6.78 -11.43
CA HIS A 40 6.59 5.98 -10.62
C HIS A 40 6.97 6.73 -9.34
N PRO A 41 7.18 6.03 -8.23
CA PRO A 41 7.78 6.64 -7.05
C PRO A 41 9.22 7.09 -7.36
N GLY A 42 9.68 8.11 -6.66
CA GLY A 42 11.08 8.54 -6.75
C GLY A 42 12.05 7.40 -6.42
N ARG A 43 13.26 7.41 -6.99
CA ARG A 43 14.27 6.35 -6.82
C ARG A 43 14.57 6.05 -5.36
N GLU A 44 14.63 7.09 -4.52
CA GLU A 44 14.86 6.94 -3.07
C GLU A 44 13.71 6.20 -2.40
N LYS A 45 12.46 6.56 -2.71
CA LYS A 45 11.26 5.88 -2.19
C LYS A 45 11.18 4.43 -2.67
N ALA A 46 11.51 4.14 -3.92
CA ALA A 46 11.55 2.78 -4.46
C ALA A 46 12.61 1.92 -3.74
N GLY A 47 13.77 2.48 -3.41
CA GLY A 47 14.80 1.82 -2.61
C GLY A 47 14.36 1.48 -1.18
N LEU A 48 13.40 2.23 -0.64
CA LEU A 48 12.77 2.00 0.67
C LEU A 48 11.51 1.14 0.60
N ASN A 49 11.22 0.51 -0.53
CA ASN A 49 9.97 -0.25 -0.78
C ASN A 49 8.69 0.60 -0.63
N GLN A 50 8.77 1.88 -0.93
CA GLN A 50 7.63 2.80 -0.95
C GLN A 50 7.13 2.95 -2.39
N TRP A 51 6.04 2.28 -2.72
CA TRP A 51 5.55 2.15 -4.09
C TRP A 51 4.41 3.11 -4.44
N LEU A 52 4.00 3.97 -3.52
CA LEU A 52 2.95 4.95 -3.77
C LEU A 52 3.50 6.16 -4.51
N SER A 53 2.75 6.60 -5.51
CA SER A 53 3.00 7.81 -6.28
C SER A 53 1.83 8.79 -6.10
N PRO A 54 2.07 10.10 -6.02
CA PRO A 54 1.01 11.07 -5.87
C PRO A 54 0.16 11.14 -7.14
N VAL A 55 -1.16 11.25 -6.93
CA VAL A 55 -2.15 11.58 -7.95
C VAL A 55 -3.07 12.64 -7.39
N VAL A 56 -3.24 13.74 -8.10
CA VAL A 56 -4.10 14.86 -7.71
C VAL A 56 -4.96 15.27 -8.89
N LEU A 57 -6.25 15.52 -8.63
CA LEU A 57 -7.19 16.09 -9.57
C LEU A 57 -7.62 17.47 -9.10
N PHE A 58 -7.44 18.47 -9.96
CA PHE A 58 -7.94 19.82 -9.73
C PHE A 58 -9.15 20.08 -10.62
N GLY A 59 -10.08 20.91 -10.17
CA GLY A 59 -11.28 21.26 -10.94
C GLY A 59 -12.36 20.17 -10.94
N TRP A 60 -12.27 19.20 -10.06
CA TRP A 60 -13.27 18.17 -9.83
C TRP A 60 -13.78 18.25 -8.39
N GLU A 61 -14.57 17.26 -7.95
CA GLU A 61 -15.13 17.20 -6.59
C GLU A 61 -14.04 17.11 -5.53
N ASN A 62 -14.28 17.74 -4.37
CA ASN A 62 -13.36 17.66 -3.24
C ASN A 62 -13.48 16.32 -2.52
N GLY A 63 -12.35 15.68 -2.24
CA GLY A 63 -12.33 14.43 -1.49
C GLY A 63 -11.15 13.52 -1.84
N LEU A 64 -11.30 12.24 -1.50
CA LEU A 64 -10.32 11.19 -1.76
C LEU A 64 -10.72 10.41 -3.00
N LEU A 65 -9.77 10.20 -3.91
CA LEU A 65 -9.96 9.31 -5.04
C LEU A 65 -10.10 7.86 -4.54
N MET A 66 -11.10 7.17 -5.05
CA MET A 66 -11.36 5.77 -4.75
C MET A 66 -11.76 5.04 -6.03
N SER A 67 -11.32 3.79 -6.19
CA SER A 67 -11.77 2.95 -7.29
C SER A 67 -12.33 1.62 -6.79
N PRO A 68 -13.24 0.98 -7.55
CA PRO A 68 -13.70 -0.38 -7.27
C PRO A 68 -12.56 -1.41 -7.25
N THR A 69 -11.44 -1.12 -7.92
CA THR A 69 -10.25 -1.98 -7.96
C THR A 69 -9.55 -2.08 -6.61
N THR A 70 -9.40 -0.95 -5.92
CA THR A 70 -8.72 -0.91 -4.61
C THR A 70 -9.69 -1.00 -3.44
N LYS A 71 -10.90 -0.46 -3.60
CA LYS A 71 -11.94 -0.29 -2.55
C LYS A 71 -11.49 0.56 -1.35
N TRP A 72 -10.37 1.27 -1.47
CA TRP A 72 -9.78 2.07 -0.41
C TRP A 72 -9.78 3.54 -0.81
N PRO A 73 -10.42 4.43 -0.03
CA PRO A 73 -10.33 5.87 -0.24
C PRO A 73 -8.87 6.33 -0.16
N GLY A 74 -8.46 7.18 -1.11
CA GLY A 74 -7.10 7.70 -1.22
C GLY A 74 -6.13 6.81 -2.04
N ILE A 75 -6.58 5.65 -2.55
CA ILE A 75 -5.75 4.77 -3.38
C ILE A 75 -6.48 4.42 -4.67
N ILE A 76 -5.82 4.65 -5.79
CA ILE A 76 -6.20 4.14 -7.12
C ILE A 76 -5.02 3.39 -7.74
N THR A 77 -5.26 2.53 -8.70
CA THR A 77 -4.19 1.86 -9.44
C THR A 77 -3.85 2.62 -10.71
N ASN A 78 -2.67 2.39 -11.28
CA ASN A 78 -2.31 2.97 -12.59
C ASN A 78 -3.30 2.54 -13.69
N MET A 79 -3.92 1.38 -13.56
CA MET A 79 -4.93 0.87 -14.49
C MET A 79 -6.23 1.67 -14.43
N ASP A 80 -6.52 2.33 -13.33
CA ASP A 80 -7.75 3.10 -13.13
C ASP A 80 -7.65 4.51 -13.73
N VAL A 81 -6.45 4.98 -14.05
CA VAL A 81 -6.21 6.34 -14.56
C VAL A 81 -6.86 6.53 -15.93
N ALA A 82 -6.63 5.62 -16.89
CA ALA A 82 -7.18 5.73 -18.23
C ALA A 82 -8.72 5.64 -18.23
N PRO A 83 -9.39 4.70 -17.57
CA PRO A 83 -10.85 4.70 -17.42
C PRO A 83 -11.39 5.97 -16.77
N THR A 84 -10.66 6.55 -15.80
CA THR A 84 -11.05 7.79 -15.14
C THR A 84 -11.03 8.97 -16.11
N ILE A 85 -9.98 9.08 -16.93
CA ILE A 85 -9.89 10.12 -17.96
C ILE A 85 -11.04 10.00 -18.96
N LEU A 86 -11.34 8.79 -19.45
CA LEU A 86 -12.46 8.57 -20.37
C LEU A 86 -13.79 8.99 -19.75
N LYS A 87 -14.03 8.62 -18.51
CA LYS A 87 -15.24 9.03 -17.78
C LYS A 87 -15.35 10.55 -17.65
N LEU A 88 -14.25 11.24 -17.33
CA LEU A 88 -14.21 12.72 -17.27
C LEU A 88 -14.51 13.37 -18.61
N LEU A 89 -14.13 12.72 -19.72
CA LEU A 89 -14.44 13.14 -21.08
C LEU A 89 -15.85 12.75 -21.55
N GLY A 90 -16.66 12.10 -20.69
CA GLY A 90 -17.99 11.62 -21.04
C GLY A 90 -18.02 10.39 -21.95
N ALA A 91 -16.89 9.69 -22.07
CA ALA A 91 -16.77 8.47 -22.86
C ALA A 91 -16.82 7.23 -21.96
N GLU A 92 -17.53 6.19 -22.40
CA GLU A 92 -17.54 4.92 -21.68
C GLU A 92 -16.24 4.13 -21.95
N PRO A 93 -15.57 3.63 -20.89
CA PRO A 93 -14.40 2.77 -21.08
C PRO A 93 -14.76 1.49 -21.84
N PRO A 94 -13.96 1.08 -22.86
CA PRO A 94 -14.17 -0.17 -23.55
C PRO A 94 -14.15 -1.38 -22.59
N SER A 95 -14.96 -2.41 -22.87
CA SER A 95 -15.03 -3.62 -22.04
C SER A 95 -13.72 -4.40 -21.91
N ALA A 96 -12.81 -4.22 -22.88
CA ALA A 96 -11.46 -4.82 -22.85
C ALA A 96 -10.47 -4.03 -21.97
N MET A 97 -10.83 -2.84 -21.50
CA MET A 97 -9.95 -2.02 -20.66
C MET A 97 -9.90 -2.58 -19.24
N VAL A 98 -8.70 -2.78 -18.74
CA VAL A 98 -8.48 -3.22 -17.35
C VAL A 98 -8.51 -1.99 -16.44
N GLY A 99 -9.06 -2.15 -15.23
CA GLY A 99 -9.26 -1.07 -14.28
C GLY A 99 -10.69 -0.54 -14.27
N SER A 100 -10.97 0.36 -13.36
CA SER A 100 -12.29 0.95 -13.17
C SER A 100 -12.18 2.45 -12.98
N PRO A 101 -13.14 3.25 -13.51
CA PRO A 101 -13.10 4.69 -13.31
C PRO A 101 -13.13 5.02 -11.83
N ALA A 102 -12.28 5.93 -11.40
CA ALA A 102 -12.30 6.44 -10.05
C ALA A 102 -13.58 7.25 -9.77
N ALA A 103 -13.95 7.25 -8.51
CA ALA A 103 -14.97 8.13 -7.93
C ALA A 103 -14.33 8.95 -6.81
N VAL A 104 -15.01 9.98 -6.36
CA VAL A 104 -14.58 10.78 -5.21
C VAL A 104 -15.37 10.33 -3.99
N SER A 105 -14.66 10.01 -2.92
CA SER A 105 -15.22 9.92 -1.57
C SER A 105 -15.16 11.32 -0.97
N PRO A 106 -16.31 11.99 -0.73
CA PRO A 106 -16.31 13.37 -0.29
C PRO A 106 -15.57 13.56 1.03
N ALA A 107 -14.70 14.55 1.10
CA ALA A 107 -13.99 14.95 2.30
C ALA A 107 -13.52 16.41 2.16
N GLU A 108 -13.41 17.11 3.26
CA GLU A 108 -12.80 18.45 3.26
C GLU A 108 -11.32 18.35 2.86
N PRO A 109 -10.78 19.32 2.09
CA PRO A 109 -9.41 19.25 1.58
C PRO A 109 -8.34 19.00 2.64
N ALA A 110 -8.44 19.62 3.81
CA ALA A 110 -7.50 19.43 4.91
C ALA A 110 -7.60 18.02 5.53
N GLU A 111 -8.82 17.47 5.62
CA GLU A 111 -9.05 16.11 6.10
C GLU A 111 -8.56 15.09 5.09
N ALA A 112 -8.82 15.29 3.81
CA ALA A 112 -8.34 14.44 2.72
C ALA A 112 -6.81 14.37 2.70
N GLN A 113 -6.13 15.51 2.80
CA GLN A 113 -4.68 15.57 2.89
C GLN A 113 -4.15 14.79 4.11
N THR A 114 -4.74 15.03 5.28
CA THR A 114 -4.35 14.33 6.51
C THR A 114 -4.57 12.82 6.40
N ALA A 115 -5.67 12.39 5.80
CA ALA A 115 -5.99 10.98 5.59
C ALA A 115 -4.98 10.30 4.67
N VAL A 116 -4.58 10.96 3.57
CA VAL A 116 -3.55 10.43 2.65
C VAL A 116 -2.20 10.29 3.35
N LEU A 117 -1.78 11.28 4.12
CA LEU A 117 -0.50 11.21 4.86
C LEU A 117 -0.50 10.07 5.89
N ARG A 118 -1.58 9.91 6.66
CA ARG A 118 -1.73 8.78 7.60
C ARG A 118 -1.75 7.43 6.89
N LEU A 119 -2.37 7.37 5.71
CA LEU A 119 -2.40 6.17 4.90
C LEU A 119 -1.00 5.80 4.41
N GLU A 120 -0.22 6.78 3.92
CA GLU A 120 1.19 6.58 3.52
C GLU A 120 2.02 6.05 4.69
N GLU A 121 1.97 6.70 5.86
CA GLU A 121 2.68 6.26 7.07
C GLU A 121 2.30 4.82 7.46
N ARG A 122 1.01 4.49 7.45
CA ARG A 122 0.53 3.15 7.77
C ARG A 122 1.04 2.10 6.78
N LEU A 123 1.06 2.42 5.50
CA LEU A 123 1.54 1.50 4.46
C LEU A 123 3.06 1.32 4.53
N ILE A 124 3.83 2.37 4.82
CA ILE A 124 5.27 2.30 5.06
C ILE A 124 5.54 1.37 6.25
N TRP A 125 4.84 1.57 7.35
CA TRP A 125 4.97 0.74 8.54
C TRP A 125 4.66 -0.73 8.24
N LEU A 126 3.51 -1.01 7.62
CA LEU A 126 3.12 -2.36 7.24
C LEU A 126 4.15 -3.02 6.33
N ASN A 127 4.64 -2.31 5.32
CA ASN A 127 5.61 -2.85 4.38
C ASN A 127 6.97 -3.13 5.04
N THR A 128 7.40 -2.28 5.97
CA THR A 128 8.64 -2.45 6.72
C THR A 128 8.60 -3.66 7.64
N TYR A 129 7.50 -3.84 8.37
CA TYR A 129 7.42 -4.89 9.40
C TYR A 129 6.84 -6.21 8.89
N ARG A 130 6.14 -6.22 7.75
CA ARG A 130 5.56 -7.45 7.19
C ARG A 130 6.60 -8.55 6.97
N SER A 131 7.73 -8.24 6.36
CA SER A 131 8.75 -9.24 6.02
C SER A 131 9.44 -9.84 7.26
N PRO A 132 9.96 -9.05 8.23
CA PRO A 132 10.58 -9.62 9.42
C PRO A 132 9.59 -10.40 10.29
N VAL A 133 8.35 -9.92 10.44
CA VAL A 133 7.32 -10.63 11.21
C VAL A 133 6.98 -11.98 10.59
N LEU A 134 6.79 -12.02 9.27
CA LEU A 134 6.52 -13.28 8.56
C LEU A 134 7.68 -14.25 8.67
N ARG A 135 8.93 -13.77 8.54
CA ARG A 135 10.11 -14.63 8.70
C ARG A 135 10.24 -15.20 10.12
N ALA A 136 9.99 -14.36 11.13
CA ALA A 136 9.99 -14.79 12.53
C ALA A 136 8.92 -15.85 12.79
N LEU A 137 7.70 -15.66 12.24
CA LEU A 137 6.61 -16.61 12.34
C LEU A 137 6.95 -17.97 11.70
N VAL A 138 7.48 -17.94 10.47
CA VAL A 138 7.90 -19.16 9.76
C VAL A 138 9.04 -19.85 10.50
N GLY A 139 10.04 -19.10 10.97
CA GLY A 139 11.14 -19.64 11.77
C GLY A 139 10.66 -20.30 13.06
N PHE A 140 9.72 -19.67 13.76
CA PHE A 140 9.07 -20.24 14.94
C PHE A 140 8.33 -21.56 14.62
N GLN A 141 7.56 -21.61 13.53
CA GLN A 141 6.84 -22.82 13.10
C GLN A 141 7.81 -23.96 12.78
N ILE A 142 8.86 -23.67 11.99
CA ILE A 142 9.88 -24.67 11.65
C ILE A 142 10.56 -25.20 12.93
N GLY A 143 10.94 -24.32 13.85
CA GLY A 143 11.53 -24.71 15.13
C GLY A 143 10.62 -25.59 15.96
N ALA A 144 9.33 -25.26 16.05
CA ALA A 144 8.34 -26.06 16.78
C ALA A 144 8.17 -27.45 16.17
N TYR A 145 8.09 -27.56 14.84
CA TYR A 145 7.99 -28.86 14.14
C TYR A 145 9.24 -29.71 14.29
N LEU A 146 10.44 -29.10 14.17
CA LEU A 146 11.71 -29.81 14.38
C LEU A 146 11.85 -30.33 15.83
N ALA A 147 11.46 -29.50 16.81
CA ALA A 147 11.45 -29.93 18.22
C ALA A 147 10.52 -31.13 18.45
N ALA A 148 9.30 -31.08 17.89
CA ALA A 148 8.36 -32.19 17.99
C ALA A 148 8.91 -33.46 17.31
N LEU A 149 9.47 -33.32 16.13
CA LEU A 149 10.06 -34.43 15.38
C LEU A 149 11.24 -35.07 16.14
N THR A 150 12.11 -34.23 16.71
CA THR A 150 13.26 -34.70 17.52
C THR A 150 12.79 -35.55 18.71
N VAL A 151 11.75 -35.05 19.43
CA VAL A 151 11.17 -35.80 20.56
C VAL A 151 10.59 -37.13 20.10
N MET A 152 9.93 -37.16 18.95
CA MET A 152 9.33 -38.39 18.42
C MET A 152 10.38 -39.42 17.98
N ILE A 153 11.48 -38.98 17.36
CA ILE A 153 12.54 -39.89 16.86
C ILE A 153 13.46 -40.39 18.00
N ALA A 154 13.76 -39.52 18.98
CA ALA A 154 14.71 -39.84 20.03
C ALA A 154 14.26 -41.01 20.95
N GLY A 155 12.96 -41.32 20.99
CA GLY A 155 12.43 -42.45 21.78
C GLY A 155 12.73 -42.38 23.28
N ILE A 156 13.23 -41.23 23.77
CA ILE A 156 13.64 -41.03 25.16
C ILE A 156 12.38 -40.72 25.98
N PRO A 157 12.24 -41.25 27.19
CA PRO A 157 11.12 -40.90 28.08
C PRO A 157 11.27 -39.47 28.58
N PHE A 158 10.72 -38.51 27.80
CA PHE A 158 10.67 -37.12 28.24
C PHE A 158 9.63 -36.93 29.32
N SER A 159 9.85 -35.90 30.17
CA SER A 159 8.86 -35.56 31.19
C SER A 159 7.54 -35.16 30.58
N GLU A 160 6.42 -35.52 31.18
CA GLU A 160 5.08 -35.15 30.70
C GLU A 160 4.92 -33.60 30.54
N ARG A 161 5.65 -32.81 31.31
CA ARG A 161 5.64 -31.36 31.23
C ARG A 161 6.23 -30.88 29.90
N LEU A 162 7.32 -31.49 29.45
CA LEU A 162 7.96 -31.15 28.18
C LEU A 162 7.06 -31.53 26.99
N ILE A 163 6.43 -32.70 27.05
CA ILE A 163 5.51 -33.12 26.00
C ILE A 163 4.33 -32.17 25.90
N ARG A 164 3.71 -31.78 27.01
CA ARG A 164 2.60 -30.79 27.03
C ARG A 164 3.04 -29.44 26.53
N PHE A 165 4.26 -28.99 26.85
CA PHE A 165 4.80 -27.72 26.33
C PHE A 165 4.98 -27.75 24.82
N ILE A 166 5.50 -28.83 24.25
CA ILE A 166 5.64 -28.97 22.79
C ILE A 166 4.27 -29.01 22.10
N GLN A 167 3.30 -29.74 22.68
CA GLN A 167 1.93 -29.74 22.16
C GLN A 167 1.31 -28.34 22.16
N PHE A 168 1.52 -27.56 23.22
CA PHE A 168 1.08 -26.17 23.30
C PHE A 168 1.73 -25.32 22.21
N LEU A 169 3.05 -25.45 21.98
CA LEU A 169 3.76 -24.73 20.92
C LEU A 169 3.24 -25.09 19.53
N LEU A 170 2.91 -26.36 19.27
CA LEU A 170 2.34 -26.79 17.98
C LEU A 170 0.95 -26.19 17.76
N VAL A 171 0.10 -26.20 18.80
CA VAL A 171 -1.23 -25.57 18.72
C VAL A 171 -1.10 -24.08 18.48
N LEU A 172 -0.18 -23.41 19.19
CA LEU A 172 0.09 -21.98 18.99
C LEU A 172 0.59 -21.67 17.57
N ALA A 173 1.50 -22.50 17.05
CA ALA A 173 2.04 -22.36 15.70
C ALA A 173 0.94 -22.50 14.62
N LEU A 174 -0.09 -23.30 14.87
CA LEU A 174 -1.23 -23.44 13.96
C LEU A 174 -2.27 -22.33 14.15
N ALA A 175 -2.50 -21.89 15.41
CA ALA A 175 -3.51 -20.90 15.73
C ALA A 175 -3.17 -19.50 15.20
N VAL A 176 -1.89 -19.09 15.23
CA VAL A 176 -1.46 -17.74 14.81
C VAL A 176 -1.81 -17.44 13.35
N PRO A 177 -1.48 -18.29 12.35
CA PRO A 177 -1.89 -18.05 10.96
C PRO A 177 -3.40 -18.02 10.78
N ALA A 178 -4.13 -18.90 11.50
CA ALA A 178 -5.59 -18.93 11.44
C ALA A 178 -6.22 -17.63 11.98
N CYS A 179 -5.71 -17.11 13.09
CA CYS A 179 -6.14 -15.81 13.62
C CYS A 179 -5.82 -14.66 12.66
N LEU A 180 -4.65 -14.66 12.00
CA LEU A 180 -4.29 -13.64 11.02
C LEU A 180 -5.19 -13.67 9.78
N LEU A 181 -5.65 -14.85 9.35
CA LEU A 181 -6.59 -15.00 8.25
C LEU A 181 -8.01 -14.57 8.61
N MET A 182 -8.40 -14.69 9.89
CA MET A 182 -9.73 -14.26 10.35
C MET A 182 -9.84 -12.76 10.62
N MET A 183 -8.71 -12.06 10.81
CA MET A 183 -8.69 -10.63 11.16
C MET A 183 -9.37 -9.71 10.12
N PRO A 184 -9.26 -9.92 8.79
CA PRO A 184 -9.96 -9.10 7.80
C PRO A 184 -11.44 -9.40 7.64
N LEU A 185 -11.97 -10.45 8.28
CA LEU A 185 -13.38 -10.83 8.22
C LEU A 185 -14.24 -10.13 9.28
N GLY A 186 -13.62 -9.38 10.18
CA GLY A 186 -14.28 -8.70 11.30
C GLY A 186 -14.35 -7.18 11.17
N THR A 187 -13.97 -6.59 10.03
CA THR A 187 -14.09 -5.16 9.67
C THR A 187 -14.96 -5.08 8.41
#